data_a1a0ff4c7d9b2cd895fc11f8affb2927
#
_entry.id   a1a0ff4c7d9b2cd895fc11f8affb2927
#
_cell.length_a   1.000
_cell.length_b   1.000
_cell.length_c   1.000
_cell.angle_alpha   90.00
_cell.angle_beta   90.00
_cell.angle_gamma   90.00
#
_symmetry.space_group_name_H-M   'P 1'
#
loop_
_entity.id
_entity.type
_entity.pdbx_description
1 polymer ?
#
loop_
_entity_poly.entity_id
_entity_poly.type
_entity_poly.pdbx_seq_one_letter_code
_entity_poly.pdbx_strand_id
1 'polypeptide(L)'
;IASALIQRTKNIKIAILGRALPIQQNPIFVAEEYAMLDNLSKGRIICGFVRGIGAEYHSTGVNPYFSHERFHEAHDLIINAWTQPGPFPFEGRHYNIRYVNLWPRPYQQPHPPVWIPSQGSSETVYWAADPARKYPFLVTFSSTELVTRYLNAYRDKAREYGYEPEAGQLGWACPLYVAETDERAKAEAGHAIETLFNNYLRMPFEMLIPPGYTSFNSLKNFMKLRTNVGGRISTADELIASGTAIIGSVKTVRSKIEEMRDKTGLGILLPMFQFGVLPDDLAQRNIELFASEIMPHLKG
;
A
#
# COMPACT_ATOMS: atom_id res chain seq x y z
N ILE A 1 0.51 12.97 11.63
CA ILE A 1 1.88 12.40 11.55
C ILE A 1 2.62 12.99 10.37
N ALA A 2 2.12 12.93 9.11
CA ALA A 2 2.83 13.45 7.93
C ALA A 2 3.27 14.90 8.10
N SER A 3 2.41 15.80 8.59
CA SER A 3 2.73 17.19 8.84
C SER A 3 3.88 17.38 9.84
N ALA A 4 3.95 16.54 10.88
CA ALA A 4 5.04 16.56 11.84
C ALA A 4 6.37 16.07 11.22
N LEU A 5 6.32 15.03 10.37
CA LEU A 5 7.49 14.53 9.65
C LEU A 5 8.02 15.55 8.62
N ILE A 6 7.13 16.30 7.98
CA ILE A 6 7.52 17.38 7.05
C ILE A 6 8.43 18.40 7.75
N GLN A 7 8.10 18.77 8.98
CA GLN A 7 8.87 19.75 9.74
C GLN A 7 10.22 19.22 10.27
N ARG A 8 10.29 17.90 10.49
CA ARG A 8 11.50 17.24 11.02
C ARG A 8 12.47 16.74 9.96
N THR A 9 12.06 16.72 8.69
CA THR A 9 12.86 16.21 7.58
C THR A 9 12.96 17.23 6.46
N LYS A 10 14.01 17.13 5.63
CA LYS A 10 14.26 18.09 4.54
C LYS A 10 14.16 17.46 3.15
N ASN A 11 14.64 16.22 2.98
CA ASN A 11 14.84 15.61 1.66
C ASN A 11 14.01 14.36 1.44
N ILE A 12 13.69 13.62 2.51
CA ILE A 12 12.96 12.35 2.39
C ILE A 12 11.56 12.57 1.82
N LYS A 13 11.15 11.71 0.88
CA LYS A 13 9.75 11.64 0.41
C LYS A 13 8.88 11.04 1.51
N ILE A 14 7.64 11.51 1.58
CA ILE A 14 6.65 11.05 2.57
C ILE A 14 5.48 10.44 1.82
N ALA A 15 5.42 9.12 1.81
CA ALA A 15 4.33 8.38 1.20
C ALA A 15 3.25 8.08 2.26
N ILE A 16 2.03 8.56 2.03
CA ILE A 16 0.88 8.31 2.89
C ILE A 16 0.09 7.16 2.27
N LEU A 17 0.30 5.93 2.80
CA LEU A 17 -0.22 4.69 2.24
C LEU A 17 -1.18 4.03 3.25
N GLY A 18 -2.50 4.13 3.18
CA GLY A 18 -3.30 4.56 2.07
C GLY A 18 -4.58 5.19 2.60
N ARG A 19 -5.01 6.18 1.86
CA ARG A 19 -6.31 6.81 2.13
C ARG A 19 -7.43 6.00 1.48
N ALA A 20 -8.36 5.50 2.27
CA ALA A 20 -9.53 4.81 1.75
C ALA A 20 -10.50 5.84 1.15
N LEU A 21 -10.55 5.90 -0.19
CA LEU A 21 -11.36 6.90 -0.89
C LEU A 21 -12.87 6.63 -0.81
N PRO A 22 -13.36 5.38 -0.94
CA PRO A 22 -14.80 5.13 -0.99
C PRO A 22 -15.58 5.51 0.26
N ILE A 23 -14.90 5.51 1.42
CA ILE A 23 -15.53 5.85 2.71
C ILE A 23 -15.60 7.37 2.95
N GLN A 24 -15.00 8.17 2.09
CA GLN A 24 -15.06 9.63 2.19
C GLN A 24 -16.43 10.13 1.74
N GLN A 25 -17.05 10.98 2.56
CA GLN A 25 -18.31 11.64 2.17
C GLN A 25 -18.07 12.73 1.11
N ASN A 26 -16.96 13.45 1.24
CA ASN A 26 -16.52 14.44 0.25
C ASN A 26 -15.04 14.26 -0.06
N PRO A 27 -14.69 13.70 -1.25
CA PRO A 27 -13.29 13.51 -1.65
C PRO A 27 -12.48 14.79 -1.82
N ILE A 28 -13.13 15.96 -1.96
CA ILE A 28 -12.43 17.25 -2.05
C ILE A 28 -11.59 17.52 -0.80
N PHE A 29 -12.04 17.11 0.39
CA PHE A 29 -11.24 17.25 1.61
C PHE A 29 -9.93 16.46 1.52
N VAL A 30 -9.95 15.29 0.87
CA VAL A 30 -8.72 14.53 0.61
C VAL A 30 -7.81 15.28 -0.34
N ALA A 31 -8.37 15.88 -1.40
CA ALA A 31 -7.60 16.68 -2.35
C ALA A 31 -6.94 17.89 -1.66
N GLU A 32 -7.67 18.58 -0.77
CA GLU A 32 -7.16 19.73 0.01
C GLU A 32 -6.05 19.30 0.99
N GLU A 33 -6.28 18.23 1.75
CA GLU A 33 -5.30 17.70 2.71
C GLU A 33 -3.96 17.37 2.03
N TYR A 34 -4.00 16.64 0.91
CA TYR A 34 -2.79 16.29 0.17
C TYR A 34 -2.13 17.50 -0.49
N ALA A 35 -2.89 18.42 -1.07
CA ALA A 35 -2.36 19.65 -1.66
C ALA A 35 -1.70 20.53 -0.59
N MET A 36 -2.28 20.65 0.60
CA MET A 36 -1.70 21.37 1.72
C MET A 36 -0.37 20.74 2.16
N LEU A 37 -0.34 19.40 2.37
CA LEU A 37 0.88 18.68 2.75
C LEU A 37 1.96 18.78 1.67
N ASP A 38 1.56 18.77 0.41
CA ASP A 38 2.48 18.90 -0.72
C ASP A 38 3.15 20.31 -0.75
N ASN A 39 2.38 21.35 -0.53
CA ASN A 39 2.91 22.71 -0.38
C ASN A 39 3.84 22.85 0.83
N LEU A 40 3.43 22.36 2.00
CA LEU A 40 4.23 22.41 3.23
C LEU A 40 5.55 21.62 3.07
N SER A 41 5.54 20.53 2.34
CA SER A 41 6.71 19.70 2.09
C SER A 41 7.56 20.14 0.91
N LYS A 42 7.08 21.09 0.10
CA LYS A 42 7.71 21.53 -1.17
C LYS A 42 7.91 20.34 -2.14
N GLY A 43 6.85 19.57 -2.36
CA GLY A 43 6.84 18.49 -3.37
C GLY A 43 7.44 17.16 -2.90
N ARG A 44 7.35 16.84 -1.61
CA ARG A 44 7.85 15.56 -1.07
C ARG A 44 6.75 14.53 -0.79
N ILE A 45 5.48 14.88 -1.02
CA ILE A 45 4.35 13.97 -0.76
C ILE A 45 4.17 12.97 -1.90
N ILE A 46 3.84 11.75 -1.52
CA ILE A 46 3.32 10.69 -2.39
C ILE A 46 1.96 10.27 -1.82
N CYS A 47 0.94 10.26 -2.67
CA CYS A 47 -0.43 9.93 -2.29
C CYS A 47 -0.69 8.44 -2.46
N GLY A 48 -1.06 7.73 -1.40
CA GLY A 48 -1.50 6.34 -1.47
C GLY A 48 -3.03 6.25 -1.42
N PHE A 49 -3.66 5.67 -2.43
CA PHE A 49 -5.11 5.49 -2.48
C PHE A 49 -5.48 4.02 -2.41
N VAL A 50 -6.43 3.69 -1.54
CA VAL A 50 -6.94 2.33 -1.34
C VAL A 50 -8.47 2.30 -1.34
N ARG A 51 -9.02 1.11 -1.58
CA ARG A 51 -10.47 0.92 -1.39
C ARG A 51 -10.86 0.77 0.08
N GLY A 52 -9.91 0.46 0.94
CA GLY A 52 -10.16 0.11 2.33
C GLY A 52 -10.60 -1.34 2.52
N ILE A 53 -10.94 -1.72 3.74
CA ILE A 53 -11.44 -3.05 4.13
C ILE A 53 -12.84 -2.95 4.74
N GLY A 54 -13.55 -4.07 4.86
CA GLY A 54 -14.92 -4.09 5.36
C GLY A 54 -15.13 -3.42 6.71
N ALA A 55 -14.20 -3.57 7.64
CA ALA A 55 -14.26 -2.91 8.94
C ALA A 55 -14.40 -1.38 8.83
N GLU A 56 -13.70 -0.76 7.88
CA GLU A 56 -13.78 0.70 7.65
C GLU A 56 -15.15 1.11 7.09
N TYR A 57 -15.74 0.29 6.22
CA TYR A 57 -17.10 0.53 5.70
C TYR A 57 -18.15 0.42 6.79
N HIS A 58 -18.04 -0.59 7.65
CA HIS A 58 -18.96 -0.75 8.79
C HIS A 58 -18.84 0.40 9.78
N SER A 59 -17.61 0.86 10.06
CA SER A 59 -17.40 1.97 11.01
C SER A 59 -17.87 3.33 10.47
N THR A 60 -17.92 3.50 9.16
CA THR A 60 -18.33 4.77 8.51
C THR A 60 -19.75 4.74 7.97
N GLY A 61 -20.44 3.59 8.02
CA GLY A 61 -21.80 3.42 7.51
C GLY A 61 -21.91 3.48 5.96
N VAL A 62 -20.79 3.30 5.26
CA VAL A 62 -20.77 3.30 3.79
C VAL A 62 -21.04 1.90 3.26
N ASN A 63 -21.90 1.78 2.24
CA ASN A 63 -22.20 0.49 1.63
C ASN A 63 -21.00 -0.05 0.82
N PRO A 64 -20.39 -1.18 1.22
CA PRO A 64 -19.22 -1.76 0.56
C PRO A 64 -19.49 -2.25 -0.88
N TYR A 65 -20.72 -2.50 -1.24
CA TYR A 65 -21.12 -2.92 -2.59
C TYR A 65 -20.66 -1.91 -3.67
N PHE A 66 -20.71 -0.63 -3.37
CA PHE A 66 -20.30 0.44 -4.28
C PHE A 66 -18.83 0.83 -4.16
N SER A 67 -18.00 0.03 -3.47
CA SER A 67 -16.60 0.39 -3.17
C SER A 67 -15.76 0.67 -4.41
N HIS A 68 -15.91 -0.11 -5.48
CA HIS A 68 -15.18 0.11 -6.73
C HIS A 68 -15.61 1.41 -7.43
N GLU A 69 -16.93 1.59 -7.62
CA GLU A 69 -17.47 2.77 -8.29
C GLU A 69 -17.08 4.05 -7.52
N ARG A 70 -17.28 4.05 -6.21
CA ARG A 70 -16.90 5.17 -5.35
C ARG A 70 -15.41 5.46 -5.35
N PHE A 71 -14.57 4.41 -5.41
CA PHE A 71 -13.11 4.57 -5.50
C PHE A 71 -12.71 5.30 -6.78
N HIS A 72 -13.21 4.85 -7.92
CA HIS A 72 -12.86 5.44 -9.22
C HIS A 72 -13.39 6.87 -9.31
N GLU A 73 -14.63 7.10 -8.93
CA GLU A 73 -15.26 8.41 -8.99
C GLU A 73 -14.59 9.41 -8.03
N ALA A 74 -14.26 8.99 -6.80
CA ALA A 74 -13.50 9.82 -5.86
C ALA A 74 -12.09 10.14 -6.37
N HIS A 75 -11.42 9.15 -6.96
CA HIS A 75 -10.11 9.35 -7.61
C HIS A 75 -10.21 10.41 -8.71
N ASP A 76 -11.16 10.26 -9.65
CA ASP A 76 -11.31 11.16 -10.78
C ASP A 76 -11.66 12.58 -10.32
N LEU A 77 -12.51 12.72 -9.30
CA LEU A 77 -12.82 14.01 -8.70
C LEU A 77 -11.56 14.66 -8.08
N ILE A 78 -10.73 13.89 -7.37
CA ILE A 78 -9.49 14.40 -6.76
C ILE A 78 -8.49 14.84 -7.85
N ILE A 79 -8.27 14.01 -8.88
CA ILE A 79 -7.37 14.37 -9.99
C ILE A 79 -7.88 15.61 -10.73
N ASN A 80 -9.17 15.68 -11.02
CA ASN A 80 -9.75 16.86 -11.64
C ASN A 80 -9.59 18.11 -10.77
N ALA A 81 -9.82 18.01 -9.45
CA ALA A 81 -9.62 19.12 -8.54
C ALA A 81 -8.18 19.62 -8.50
N TRP A 82 -7.20 18.73 -8.67
CA TRP A 82 -5.79 19.10 -8.72
C TRP A 82 -5.36 19.70 -10.05
N THR A 83 -5.92 19.24 -11.16
CA THR A 83 -5.41 19.55 -12.51
C THR A 83 -6.22 20.59 -13.25
N GLN A 84 -7.53 20.64 -13.04
CA GLN A 84 -8.40 21.59 -13.75
C GLN A 84 -8.46 22.95 -13.04
N PRO A 85 -8.54 24.07 -13.78
CA PRO A 85 -8.84 25.35 -13.16
C PRO A 85 -10.29 25.36 -12.64
N GLY A 86 -10.46 25.82 -11.40
CA GLY A 86 -11.81 26.01 -10.83
C GLY A 86 -12.40 27.39 -11.16
N PRO A 87 -13.70 27.61 -10.87
CA PRO A 87 -14.66 26.61 -10.40
C PRO A 87 -15.25 25.76 -11.54
N PHE A 88 -15.55 24.49 -11.25
CA PHE A 88 -16.28 23.60 -12.16
C PHE A 88 -17.25 22.69 -11.38
N PRO A 89 -18.33 22.19 -11.99
CA PRO A 89 -19.17 21.18 -11.38
C PRO A 89 -18.58 19.78 -11.59
N PHE A 90 -18.83 18.87 -10.64
CA PHE A 90 -18.57 17.45 -10.78
C PHE A 90 -19.87 16.69 -10.57
N GLU A 91 -20.35 16.00 -11.60
CA GLU A 91 -21.60 15.25 -11.61
C GLU A 91 -21.31 13.76 -11.81
N GLY A 92 -21.25 13.02 -10.69
CA GLY A 92 -21.06 11.58 -10.67
C GLY A 92 -22.29 10.86 -10.12
N ARG A 93 -22.21 9.55 -10.04
CA ARG A 93 -23.26 8.71 -9.44
C ARG A 93 -23.27 8.81 -7.91
N HIS A 94 -22.08 8.92 -7.31
CA HIS A 94 -21.89 8.90 -5.86
C HIS A 94 -21.49 10.26 -5.29
N TYR A 95 -20.90 11.12 -6.12
CA TYR A 95 -20.45 12.45 -5.71
C TYR A 95 -21.00 13.50 -6.68
N ASN A 96 -21.79 14.42 -6.15
CA ASN A 96 -22.35 15.53 -6.91
C ASN A 96 -22.00 16.84 -6.22
N ILE A 97 -21.05 17.59 -6.81
CA ILE A 97 -20.51 18.82 -6.23
C ILE A 97 -20.65 19.92 -7.27
N ARG A 98 -21.50 20.92 -6.98
CA ARG A 98 -21.80 22.00 -7.93
C ARG A 98 -20.67 23.01 -8.10
N TYR A 99 -19.73 23.05 -7.14
CA TYR A 99 -18.68 24.06 -7.12
C TYR A 99 -17.38 23.43 -6.58
N VAL A 100 -16.53 22.99 -7.49
CA VAL A 100 -15.18 22.50 -7.17
C VAL A 100 -14.20 23.63 -7.45
N ASN A 101 -13.54 24.16 -6.44
CA ASN A 101 -12.53 25.21 -6.56
C ASN A 101 -11.48 25.02 -5.46
N LEU A 102 -10.49 24.21 -5.76
CA LEU A 102 -9.49 23.75 -4.79
C LEU A 102 -8.44 24.80 -4.48
N TRP A 103 -8.22 25.10 -3.20
CA TRP A 103 -7.14 25.91 -2.67
C TRP A 103 -6.61 25.32 -1.35
N PRO A 104 -5.24 25.18 -1.17
CA PRO A 104 -4.22 25.47 -2.20
C PRO A 104 -4.23 24.44 -3.33
N ARG A 105 -3.63 24.81 -4.46
CA ARG A 105 -3.30 23.84 -5.51
C ARG A 105 -2.06 23.05 -5.12
N PRO A 106 -1.86 21.82 -5.61
CA PRO A 106 -0.62 21.07 -5.35
C PRO A 106 0.63 21.82 -5.80
N TYR A 107 1.69 21.65 -5.05
CA TYR A 107 3.03 22.15 -5.40
C TYR A 107 3.61 21.37 -6.59
N GLN A 108 3.46 20.05 -6.58
CA GLN A 108 3.88 19.17 -7.68
C GLN A 108 2.89 19.27 -8.85
N GLN A 109 3.43 19.29 -10.07
CA GLN A 109 2.64 19.40 -11.30
C GLN A 109 2.81 18.16 -12.16
N PRO A 110 1.73 17.62 -12.80
CA PRO A 110 0.35 18.11 -12.72
C PRO A 110 -0.32 17.84 -11.38
N HIS A 111 0.17 16.91 -10.58
CA HIS A 111 -0.27 16.57 -9.21
C HIS A 111 0.78 15.72 -8.50
N PRO A 112 0.70 15.53 -7.17
CA PRO A 112 1.56 14.60 -6.44
C PRO A 112 1.47 13.18 -7.00
N PRO A 113 2.57 12.40 -6.99
CA PRO A 113 2.52 10.99 -7.43
C PRO A 113 1.47 10.20 -6.66
N VAL A 114 0.75 9.34 -7.38
CA VAL A 114 -0.28 8.45 -6.83
C VAL A 114 0.24 7.02 -6.83
N TRP A 115 0.20 6.35 -5.69
CA TRP A 115 0.56 4.94 -5.51
C TRP A 115 -0.67 4.14 -5.08
N ILE A 116 -0.75 2.87 -5.51
CA ILE A 116 -1.91 2.01 -5.26
C ILE A 116 -1.49 0.80 -4.43
N PRO A 117 -1.52 0.90 -3.10
CA PRO A 117 -1.33 -0.25 -2.22
C PRO A 117 -2.53 -1.21 -2.30
N SER A 118 -2.27 -2.51 -2.35
CA SER A 118 -3.32 -3.52 -2.40
C SER A 118 -2.84 -4.85 -1.80
N GLN A 119 -3.75 -5.61 -1.23
CA GLN A 119 -3.49 -7.01 -0.84
C GLN A 119 -3.72 -7.98 -1.99
N GLY A 120 -4.00 -7.47 -3.20
CA GLY A 120 -4.21 -8.24 -4.41
C GLY A 120 -5.68 -8.38 -4.79
N SER A 121 -6.11 -7.55 -5.71
CA SER A 121 -7.36 -7.65 -6.44
C SER A 121 -7.01 -7.46 -7.91
N SER A 122 -7.40 -8.40 -8.76
CA SER A 122 -7.11 -8.32 -10.20
C SER A 122 -7.64 -7.04 -10.80
N GLU A 123 -8.82 -6.59 -10.34
CA GLU A 123 -9.45 -5.35 -10.81
C GLU A 123 -8.58 -4.13 -10.46
N THR A 124 -8.03 -4.09 -9.26
CA THR A 124 -7.13 -3.00 -8.82
C THR A 124 -5.81 -3.01 -9.59
N VAL A 125 -5.24 -4.21 -9.83
CA VAL A 125 -4.02 -4.37 -10.65
C VAL A 125 -4.24 -3.81 -12.06
N TYR A 126 -5.32 -4.22 -12.73
CA TYR A 126 -5.61 -3.81 -14.10
C TYR A 126 -5.92 -2.33 -14.21
N TRP A 127 -6.63 -1.79 -13.22
CA TRP A 127 -6.91 -0.36 -13.16
C TRP A 127 -5.64 0.49 -12.95
N ALA A 128 -4.71 0.03 -12.11
CA ALA A 128 -3.43 0.73 -11.89
C ALA A 128 -2.52 0.66 -13.12
N ALA A 129 -2.54 -0.45 -13.86
CA ALA A 129 -1.76 -0.65 -15.08
C ALA A 129 -2.31 0.05 -16.32
N ASP A 130 -3.51 0.65 -16.27
CA ASP A 130 -4.11 1.36 -17.39
C ASP A 130 -3.17 2.46 -17.93
N PRO A 131 -2.99 2.59 -19.27
CA PRO A 131 -2.07 3.56 -19.89
C PRO A 131 -2.31 5.02 -19.48
N ALA A 132 -3.55 5.37 -19.14
CA ALA A 132 -3.90 6.71 -18.66
C ALA A 132 -3.40 6.98 -17.22
N ARG A 133 -3.05 5.94 -16.49
CA ARG A 133 -2.62 6.01 -15.07
C ARG A 133 -1.17 5.58 -14.88
N LYS A 134 -0.84 4.35 -15.24
CA LYS A 134 0.50 3.75 -15.03
C LYS A 134 0.98 3.93 -13.58
N TYR A 135 0.05 3.79 -12.62
CA TYR A 135 0.37 4.02 -11.21
C TYR A 135 1.25 2.91 -10.63
N PRO A 136 2.22 3.26 -9.79
CA PRO A 136 2.92 2.28 -8.98
C PRO A 136 1.95 1.44 -8.16
N PHE A 137 2.03 0.11 -8.33
CA PHE A 137 1.22 -0.87 -7.64
C PHE A 137 2.05 -1.56 -6.57
N LEU A 138 1.58 -1.53 -5.33
CA LEU A 138 2.30 -2.05 -4.17
C LEU A 138 1.53 -3.24 -3.59
N VAL A 139 2.14 -4.42 -3.61
CA VAL A 139 1.58 -5.59 -2.91
C VAL A 139 1.94 -5.54 -1.43
N THR A 140 0.93 -5.63 -0.56
CA THR A 140 1.10 -5.47 0.89
C THR A 140 0.67 -6.73 1.66
N PHE A 141 1.32 -7.04 2.79
CA PHE A 141 0.95 -8.12 3.72
C PHE A 141 0.68 -9.49 3.07
N SER A 142 1.44 -9.82 2.05
CA SER A 142 1.23 -11.02 1.23
C SER A 142 2.49 -11.88 1.18
N SER A 143 2.31 -13.18 0.98
CA SER A 143 3.44 -14.09 0.74
C SER A 143 4.19 -13.74 -0.55
N THR A 144 5.45 -14.12 -0.64
CA THR A 144 6.28 -13.89 -1.86
C THR A 144 5.66 -14.52 -3.11
N GLU A 145 4.92 -15.61 -2.98
CA GLU A 145 4.15 -16.21 -4.08
C GLU A 145 3.08 -15.26 -4.61
N LEU A 146 2.28 -14.69 -3.71
CA LEU A 146 1.24 -13.72 -4.08
C LEU A 146 1.82 -12.43 -4.62
N VAL A 147 2.91 -11.92 -4.03
CA VAL A 147 3.63 -10.75 -4.54
C VAL A 147 4.06 -11.00 -5.98
N THR A 148 4.72 -12.12 -6.25
CA THR A 148 5.14 -12.51 -7.60
C THR A 148 3.96 -12.58 -8.57
N ARG A 149 2.86 -13.22 -8.16
CA ARG A 149 1.65 -13.37 -8.99
C ARG A 149 1.06 -12.01 -9.38
N TYR A 150 0.92 -11.09 -8.43
CA TYR A 150 0.27 -9.80 -8.71
C TYR A 150 1.18 -8.84 -9.46
N LEU A 151 2.49 -8.83 -9.20
CA LEU A 151 3.43 -8.02 -9.98
C LEU A 151 3.55 -8.54 -11.42
N ASN A 152 3.51 -9.85 -11.64
CA ASN A 152 3.44 -10.41 -12.98
C ASN A 152 2.11 -10.06 -13.67
N ALA A 153 0.98 -10.14 -12.96
CA ALA A 153 -0.32 -9.73 -13.52
C ALA A 153 -0.34 -8.25 -13.94
N TYR A 154 0.33 -7.36 -13.18
CA TYR A 154 0.51 -5.96 -13.60
C TYR A 154 1.31 -5.87 -14.90
N ARG A 155 2.45 -6.57 -14.96
CA ARG A 155 3.33 -6.57 -16.14
C ARG A 155 2.63 -7.14 -17.37
N ASP A 156 1.94 -8.26 -17.24
CA ASP A 156 1.21 -8.89 -18.33
C ASP A 156 0.11 -7.94 -18.85
N LYS A 157 -0.60 -7.26 -17.94
CA LYS A 157 -1.62 -6.29 -18.33
C LYS A 157 -1.05 -5.05 -18.99
N ALA A 158 0.08 -4.56 -18.53
CA ALA A 158 0.81 -3.45 -19.15
C ALA A 158 1.23 -3.81 -20.59
N ARG A 159 1.72 -5.04 -20.81
CA ARG A 159 2.07 -5.56 -22.14
C ARG A 159 0.87 -5.67 -23.07
N GLU A 160 -0.29 -6.15 -22.55
CA GLU A 160 -1.55 -6.14 -23.31
C GLU A 160 -1.94 -4.72 -23.74
N TYR A 161 -1.61 -3.72 -22.95
CA TYR A 161 -1.81 -2.30 -23.27
C TYR A 161 -0.69 -1.69 -24.12
N GLY A 162 0.31 -2.48 -24.52
CA GLY A 162 1.38 -2.06 -25.45
C GLY A 162 2.54 -1.31 -24.77
N TYR A 163 2.76 -1.47 -23.46
CA TYR A 163 3.94 -0.91 -22.80
C TYR A 163 4.60 -1.88 -21.81
N GLU A 164 5.89 -1.68 -21.54
CA GLU A 164 6.62 -2.40 -20.49
C GLU A 164 6.67 -1.51 -19.25
N PRO A 165 6.27 -2.02 -18.06
CA PRO A 165 6.31 -1.22 -16.84
C PRO A 165 7.76 -1.02 -16.36
N GLU A 166 8.04 0.18 -15.89
CA GLU A 166 9.31 0.49 -15.23
C GLU A 166 9.37 -0.19 -13.85
N ALA A 167 10.57 -0.45 -13.35
CA ALA A 167 10.78 -1.03 -12.02
C ALA A 167 10.09 -0.22 -10.92
N GLY A 168 10.07 1.11 -11.05
CA GLY A 168 9.40 2.04 -10.14
C GLY A 168 7.86 1.96 -10.13
N GLN A 169 7.25 1.12 -10.99
CA GLN A 169 5.82 0.85 -10.97
C GLN A 169 5.46 -0.44 -10.20
N LEU A 170 6.45 -1.22 -9.81
CA LEU A 170 6.31 -2.51 -9.16
C LEU A 170 6.86 -2.45 -7.74
N GLY A 171 5.99 -2.65 -6.74
CA GLY A 171 6.38 -2.49 -5.35
C GLY A 171 5.92 -3.60 -4.42
N TRP A 172 6.67 -3.75 -3.34
CA TRP A 172 6.39 -4.69 -2.27
C TRP A 172 6.51 -4.01 -0.91
N ALA A 173 5.49 -4.16 -0.07
CA ALA A 173 5.49 -3.69 1.31
C ALA A 173 5.33 -4.90 2.24
N CYS A 174 6.30 -5.11 3.13
CA CYS A 174 6.32 -6.26 4.05
C CYS A 174 6.92 -5.89 5.40
N PRO A 175 6.52 -6.57 6.49
CA PRO A 175 7.23 -6.52 7.76
C PRO A 175 8.67 -7.01 7.55
N LEU A 176 9.63 -6.25 8.07
CA LEU A 176 11.05 -6.58 7.94
C LEU A 176 11.79 -6.35 9.25
N TYR A 177 12.57 -7.35 9.64
CA TYR A 177 13.45 -7.26 10.80
C TYR A 177 14.83 -7.87 10.50
N VAL A 178 15.87 -7.15 10.82
CA VAL A 178 17.26 -7.60 10.63
C VAL A 178 18.02 -7.57 11.96
N ALA A 179 18.78 -8.62 12.21
CA ALA A 179 19.70 -8.73 13.35
C ALA A 179 21.03 -9.37 12.91
N GLU A 180 21.91 -9.66 13.83
CA GLU A 180 23.23 -10.22 13.55
C GLU A 180 23.17 -11.68 13.09
N THR A 181 22.16 -12.46 13.60
CA THR A 181 21.90 -13.85 13.17
C THR A 181 20.41 -14.08 12.95
N ASP A 182 20.08 -15.14 12.21
CA ASP A 182 18.69 -15.50 11.94
C ASP A 182 17.95 -15.89 13.23
N GLU A 183 18.63 -16.61 14.14
CA GLU A 183 18.09 -17.02 15.44
C GLU A 183 17.75 -15.80 16.30
N ARG A 184 18.68 -14.83 16.36
CA ARG A 184 18.46 -13.59 17.11
C ARG A 184 17.31 -12.77 16.52
N ALA A 185 17.28 -12.60 15.20
CA ALA A 185 16.20 -11.90 14.53
C ALA A 185 14.82 -12.51 14.84
N LYS A 186 14.73 -13.84 14.80
CA LYS A 186 13.50 -14.56 15.14
C LYS A 186 13.15 -14.42 16.63
N ALA A 187 14.12 -14.53 17.53
CA ALA A 187 13.89 -14.38 18.97
C ALA A 187 13.36 -12.97 19.33
N GLU A 188 13.87 -11.92 18.68
CA GLU A 188 13.51 -10.55 18.94
C GLU A 188 12.18 -10.13 18.27
N ALA A 189 11.92 -10.54 17.05
CA ALA A 189 10.77 -10.10 16.26
C ALA A 189 9.62 -11.11 16.17
N GLY A 190 9.85 -12.38 16.55
CA GLY A 190 8.86 -13.46 16.38
C GLY A 190 7.53 -13.20 17.08
N HIS A 191 7.57 -12.80 18.34
CA HIS A 191 6.36 -12.48 19.09
C HIS A 191 5.61 -11.25 18.50
N ALA A 192 6.36 -10.25 18.04
CA ALA A 192 5.76 -9.04 17.48
C ALA A 192 5.05 -9.31 16.14
N ILE A 193 5.63 -10.14 15.28
CA ILE A 193 5.00 -10.50 14.00
C ILE A 193 3.79 -11.40 14.20
N GLU A 194 3.83 -12.33 15.13
CA GLU A 194 2.66 -13.14 15.51
C GLU A 194 1.54 -12.29 16.07
N THR A 195 1.85 -11.32 16.93
CA THR A 195 0.87 -10.38 17.48
C THR A 195 0.23 -9.53 16.37
N LEU A 196 1.01 -9.05 15.40
CA LEU A 196 0.47 -8.31 14.26
C LEU A 196 -0.59 -9.13 13.53
N PHE A 197 -0.29 -10.36 13.13
CA PHE A 197 -1.19 -11.16 12.29
C PHE A 197 -2.31 -11.83 13.09
N ASN A 198 -2.06 -12.26 14.31
CA ASN A 198 -3.04 -13.02 15.11
C ASN A 198 -3.95 -12.17 15.96
N ASN A 199 -3.53 -10.94 16.31
CA ASN A 199 -4.29 -10.04 17.17
C ASN A 199 -4.76 -8.78 16.44
N TYR A 200 -3.84 -8.04 15.79
CA TYR A 200 -4.15 -6.72 15.24
C TYR A 200 -4.81 -6.77 13.85
N LEU A 201 -4.40 -7.72 13.01
CA LEU A 201 -4.99 -7.91 11.67
C LEU A 201 -6.06 -9.00 11.63
N ARG A 202 -6.29 -9.70 12.74
CA ARG A 202 -7.31 -10.75 12.83
C ARG A 202 -8.69 -10.12 12.99
N MET A 203 -9.55 -10.42 12.03
CA MET A 203 -10.95 -9.99 12.08
C MET A 203 -11.85 -11.04 11.44
N PRO A 204 -13.15 -11.06 11.77
CA PRO A 204 -14.14 -11.88 11.08
C PRO A 204 -14.08 -11.63 9.56
N PHE A 205 -14.39 -12.66 8.79
CA PHE A 205 -14.25 -12.59 7.32
C PHE A 205 -15.12 -11.50 6.70
N GLU A 206 -16.34 -11.37 7.17
CA GLU A 206 -17.29 -10.35 6.77
C GLU A 206 -16.82 -8.92 7.08
N MET A 207 -15.94 -8.77 8.07
CA MET A 207 -15.30 -7.49 8.38
C MET A 207 -14.10 -7.19 7.49
N LEU A 208 -13.53 -8.22 6.86
CA LEU A 208 -12.45 -8.06 5.90
C LEU A 208 -13.00 -7.89 4.47
N ILE A 209 -13.87 -8.80 4.06
CA ILE A 209 -14.49 -8.84 2.73
C ILE A 209 -16.01 -8.96 2.89
N PRO A 210 -16.72 -7.85 3.08
CA PRO A 210 -18.17 -7.88 3.24
C PRO A 210 -18.87 -8.27 1.93
N PRO A 211 -20.12 -8.73 1.99
CA PRO A 211 -20.91 -9.05 0.80
C PRO A 211 -20.93 -7.89 -0.22
N GLY A 212 -20.66 -8.22 -1.48
CA GLY A 212 -20.64 -7.24 -2.57
C GLY A 212 -19.35 -6.42 -2.71
N TYR A 213 -18.43 -6.51 -1.76
CA TYR A 213 -17.15 -5.76 -1.80
C TYR A 213 -16.23 -6.19 -2.96
N THR A 214 -16.28 -7.44 -3.36
CA THR A 214 -15.44 -7.98 -4.43
C THR A 214 -16.24 -8.87 -5.38
N SER A 215 -15.74 -9.09 -6.59
CA SER A 215 -16.36 -10.00 -7.55
C SER A 215 -16.37 -11.44 -7.05
N PHE A 216 -17.33 -12.25 -7.54
CA PHE A 216 -17.43 -13.67 -7.20
C PHE A 216 -16.13 -14.44 -7.53
N ASN A 217 -15.48 -14.12 -8.64
CA ASN A 217 -14.21 -14.72 -9.03
C ASN A 217 -13.07 -14.36 -8.08
N SER A 218 -12.96 -13.10 -7.70
CA SER A 218 -11.97 -12.65 -6.70
C SER A 218 -12.26 -13.28 -5.33
N LEU A 219 -13.53 -13.36 -4.91
CA LEU A 219 -13.94 -14.05 -3.70
C LEU A 219 -13.56 -15.53 -3.71
N LYS A 220 -13.85 -16.25 -4.80
CA LYS A 220 -13.50 -17.66 -4.98
C LYS A 220 -11.98 -17.89 -4.92
N ASN A 221 -11.20 -17.03 -5.55
CA ASN A 221 -9.74 -17.09 -5.48
C ASN A 221 -9.23 -16.83 -4.06
N PHE A 222 -9.77 -15.82 -3.40
CA PHE A 222 -9.45 -15.52 -2.01
C PHE A 222 -9.79 -16.68 -1.08
N MET A 223 -10.96 -17.31 -1.26
CA MET A 223 -11.37 -18.48 -0.47
C MET A 223 -10.48 -19.72 -0.70
N LYS A 224 -9.96 -19.91 -1.92
CA LYS A 224 -9.01 -21.00 -2.23
C LYS A 224 -7.64 -20.81 -1.55
N LEU A 225 -7.20 -19.56 -1.47
CA LEU A 225 -5.92 -19.19 -0.84
C LEU A 225 -6.01 -19.11 0.69
N ARG A 226 -7.18 -19.37 1.24
CA ARG A 226 -7.59 -19.13 2.61
C ARG A 226 -7.16 -20.23 3.58
N THR A 227 -5.91 -20.55 3.62
CA THR A 227 -5.38 -21.36 4.72
C THR A 227 -5.14 -20.53 6.00
N ASN A 228 -5.00 -19.18 5.90
CA ASN A 228 -4.52 -18.35 7.00
C ASN A 228 -5.47 -17.22 7.47
N VAL A 229 -6.54 -16.89 6.74
CA VAL A 229 -7.46 -15.82 7.15
C VAL A 229 -8.76 -16.41 7.71
N GLY A 230 -9.01 -16.19 8.98
CA GLY A 230 -10.30 -16.49 9.60
C GLY A 230 -10.35 -17.69 10.54
N GLY A 231 -9.22 -18.09 11.17
CA GLY A 231 -9.29 -19.12 12.22
C GLY A 231 -7.97 -19.76 12.63
N ARG A 232 -7.00 -19.84 11.73
CA ARG A 232 -5.69 -20.41 12.05
C ARG A 232 -4.77 -19.34 12.62
N ILE A 233 -4.10 -19.66 13.70
CA ILE A 233 -3.00 -18.86 14.25
C ILE A 233 -1.77 -19.11 13.38
N SER A 234 -1.17 -18.03 12.87
CA SER A 234 0.08 -18.09 12.11
C SER A 234 1.26 -18.01 13.07
N THR A 235 2.23 -18.90 12.92
CA THR A 235 3.48 -18.81 13.66
C THR A 235 4.50 -17.92 12.96
N ALA A 236 5.49 -17.41 13.69
CA ALA A 236 6.59 -16.65 13.11
C ALA A 236 7.30 -17.46 12.01
N ASP A 237 7.52 -18.75 12.22
CA ASP A 237 8.13 -19.65 11.24
C ASP A 237 7.33 -19.73 9.93
N GLU A 238 6.02 -19.88 10.01
CA GLU A 238 5.15 -19.89 8.83
C GLU A 238 5.16 -18.57 8.07
N LEU A 239 5.15 -17.44 8.79
CA LEU A 239 5.18 -16.10 8.18
C LEU A 239 6.54 -15.82 7.52
N ILE A 240 7.64 -16.26 8.11
CA ILE A 240 9.00 -16.17 7.55
C ILE A 240 9.14 -17.11 6.35
N ALA A 241 8.74 -18.37 6.48
CA ALA A 241 8.86 -19.37 5.42
C ALA A 241 8.04 -19.01 4.17
N SER A 242 6.85 -18.44 4.33
CA SER A 242 6.03 -17.94 3.21
C SER A 242 6.54 -16.63 2.61
N GLY A 243 7.49 -15.96 3.28
CA GLY A 243 7.96 -14.64 2.91
C GLY A 243 6.92 -13.52 3.10
N THR A 244 5.89 -13.77 3.94
CA THR A 244 4.95 -12.72 4.37
C THR A 244 5.66 -11.68 5.24
N ALA A 245 6.67 -12.11 5.98
CA ALA A 245 7.62 -11.25 6.69
C ALA A 245 9.06 -11.66 6.33
N ILE A 246 9.96 -10.68 6.22
CA ILE A 246 11.39 -10.89 6.06
C ILE A 246 12.05 -10.66 7.40
N ILE A 247 12.44 -11.74 8.08
CA ILE A 247 13.10 -11.70 9.39
C ILE A 247 14.34 -12.57 9.31
N GLY A 248 15.52 -12.00 9.61
CA GLY A 248 16.76 -12.74 9.55
C GLY A 248 18.00 -11.89 9.70
N SER A 249 19.16 -12.50 9.45
CA SER A 249 20.45 -11.83 9.41
C SER A 249 20.57 -10.89 8.21
N VAL A 250 21.55 -10.00 8.23
CA VAL A 250 21.87 -9.11 7.09
C VAL A 250 21.96 -9.90 5.79
N LYS A 251 22.66 -11.05 5.82
CA LYS A 251 22.80 -11.92 4.64
C LYS A 251 21.46 -12.47 4.16
N THR A 252 20.66 -13.00 5.08
CA THR A 252 19.35 -13.60 4.77
C THR A 252 18.38 -12.57 4.22
N VAL A 253 18.27 -11.41 4.88
CA VAL A 253 17.37 -10.33 4.45
C VAL A 253 17.78 -9.80 3.07
N ARG A 254 19.07 -9.55 2.85
CA ARG A 254 19.58 -9.09 1.55
C ARG A 254 19.29 -10.09 0.43
N SER A 255 19.61 -11.37 0.66
CA SER A 255 19.36 -12.44 -0.32
C SER A 255 17.88 -12.55 -0.70
N LYS A 256 16.96 -12.43 0.27
CA LYS A 256 15.51 -12.45 0.03
C LYS A 256 15.04 -11.27 -0.81
N ILE A 257 15.54 -10.08 -0.57
CA ILE A 257 15.21 -8.87 -1.34
C ILE A 257 15.74 -9.01 -2.77
N GLU A 258 16.99 -9.45 -2.95
CA GLU A 258 17.62 -9.67 -4.25
C GLU A 258 16.87 -10.74 -5.06
N GLU A 259 16.52 -11.88 -4.44
CA GLU A 259 15.69 -12.92 -5.05
C GLU A 259 14.36 -12.36 -5.58
N MET A 260 13.67 -11.56 -4.77
CA MET A 260 12.39 -10.98 -5.16
C MET A 260 12.55 -9.93 -6.26
N ARG A 261 13.59 -9.11 -6.21
CA ARG A 261 13.90 -8.17 -7.28
C ARG A 261 14.16 -8.90 -8.60
N ASP A 262 15.00 -9.91 -8.59
CA ASP A 262 15.38 -10.66 -9.80
C ASP A 262 14.18 -11.44 -10.39
N LYS A 263 13.31 -11.96 -9.53
CA LYS A 263 12.11 -12.70 -9.93
C LYS A 263 10.99 -11.82 -10.46
N THR A 264 10.83 -10.61 -9.93
CA THR A 264 9.67 -9.76 -10.21
C THR A 264 10.02 -8.44 -10.89
N GLY A 265 11.29 -8.04 -10.92
CA GLY A 265 11.72 -6.73 -11.42
C GLY A 265 11.20 -5.57 -10.58
N LEU A 266 10.84 -5.80 -9.31
CA LEU A 266 10.38 -4.72 -8.43
C LEU A 266 11.48 -3.68 -8.20
N GLY A 267 11.10 -2.41 -8.21
CA GLY A 267 11.98 -1.28 -7.91
C GLY A 267 11.56 -0.49 -6.67
N ILE A 268 10.44 -0.86 -6.03
CA ILE A 268 9.99 -0.24 -4.79
C ILE A 268 9.91 -1.31 -3.70
N LEU A 269 10.69 -1.14 -2.63
CA LEU A 269 10.57 -1.90 -1.40
C LEU A 269 10.18 -0.96 -0.26
N LEU A 270 9.13 -1.32 0.47
CA LEU A 270 8.64 -0.59 1.64
C LEU A 270 8.72 -1.50 2.88
N PRO A 271 9.87 -1.55 3.55
CA PRO A 271 10.00 -2.31 4.78
C PRO A 271 9.17 -1.68 5.89
N MET A 272 8.33 -2.47 6.54
CA MET A 272 7.68 -2.08 7.78
C MET A 272 8.63 -2.47 8.93
N PHE A 273 9.35 -1.50 9.44
CA PHE A 273 10.34 -1.72 10.52
C PHE A 273 9.72 -1.76 11.91
N GLN A 274 8.54 -1.12 12.08
CA GLN A 274 7.76 -1.16 13.32
C GLN A 274 6.47 -1.92 13.06
N PHE A 275 6.25 -3.01 13.79
CA PHE A 275 5.07 -3.85 13.65
C PHE A 275 4.73 -4.57 14.97
N GLY A 276 3.43 -4.85 15.13
CA GLY A 276 2.93 -5.52 16.33
C GLY A 276 3.32 -4.78 17.61
N VAL A 277 3.94 -5.52 18.50
CA VAL A 277 4.44 -5.04 19.80
C VAL A 277 5.96 -4.94 19.84
N LEU A 278 6.60 -4.77 18.70
CA LEU A 278 8.06 -4.64 18.63
C LEU A 278 8.52 -3.44 19.49
N PRO A 279 9.44 -3.61 20.45
CA PRO A 279 9.99 -2.53 21.25
C PRO A 279 10.67 -1.45 20.41
N ASP A 280 10.60 -0.20 20.84
CA ASP A 280 11.14 0.94 20.09
C ASP A 280 12.64 0.87 19.86
N ASP A 281 13.41 0.39 20.85
CA ASP A 281 14.87 0.19 20.75
C ASP A 281 15.22 -0.86 19.69
N LEU A 282 14.45 -1.94 19.61
CA LEU A 282 14.60 -2.96 18.56
C LEU A 282 14.21 -2.43 17.19
N ALA A 283 13.13 -1.65 17.10
CA ALA A 283 12.73 -1.01 15.84
C ALA A 283 13.78 -0.01 15.34
N GLN A 284 14.36 0.79 16.24
CA GLN A 284 15.42 1.73 15.90
C GLN A 284 16.68 1.00 15.43
N ARG A 285 17.13 -0.02 16.15
CA ARG A 285 18.28 -0.85 15.74
C ARG A 285 18.06 -1.52 14.38
N ASN A 286 16.86 -2.03 14.16
CA ASN A 286 16.45 -2.61 12.86
C ASN A 286 16.63 -1.61 11.71
N ILE A 287 16.15 -0.38 11.89
CA ILE A 287 16.30 0.70 10.88
C ILE A 287 17.78 1.02 10.65
N GLU A 288 18.56 1.19 11.71
CA GLU A 288 19.99 1.52 11.64
C GLU A 288 20.77 0.43 10.91
N LEU A 289 20.55 -0.83 11.26
CA LEU A 289 21.23 -1.97 10.65
C LEU A 289 20.83 -2.16 9.17
N PHE A 290 19.55 -1.99 8.85
CA PHE A 290 19.11 -2.02 7.46
C PHE A 290 19.72 -0.87 6.63
N ALA A 291 19.76 0.34 7.19
CA ALA A 291 20.30 1.51 6.51
C ALA A 291 21.80 1.42 6.25
N SER A 292 22.59 0.85 7.19
CA SER A 292 24.05 0.70 7.07
C SER A 292 24.46 -0.48 6.21
N GLU A 293 23.82 -1.66 6.41
CA GLU A 293 24.32 -2.93 5.87
C GLU A 293 23.56 -3.43 4.63
N ILE A 294 22.32 -3.00 4.42
CA ILE A 294 21.46 -3.51 3.35
C ILE A 294 21.18 -2.45 2.30
N MET A 295 20.67 -1.29 2.72
CA MET A 295 20.22 -0.24 1.80
C MET A 295 21.30 0.22 0.78
N PRO A 296 22.60 0.34 1.13
CA PRO A 296 23.62 0.74 0.16
C PRO A 296 23.79 -0.24 -1.01
N HIS A 297 23.47 -1.52 -0.81
CA HIS A 297 23.59 -2.58 -1.82
C HIS A 297 22.34 -2.76 -2.68
N LEU A 298 21.22 -2.09 -2.33
CA LEU A 298 19.98 -2.16 -3.09
C LEU A 298 19.87 -1.08 -4.18
N LYS A 299 20.76 -0.08 -4.15
CA LYS A 299 20.83 0.95 -5.18
C LYS A 299 21.49 0.35 -6.41
N GLY A 300 20.70 0.08 -7.45
CA GLY A 300 21.12 -0.29 -8.80
C GLY A 300 21.03 0.89 -9.73
#